data_b4d5c13aa9639737dac2c39d2500d909
#
_entry.id   b4d5c13aa9639737dac2c39d2500d909
#
_cell.length_a   1.000
_cell.length_b   1.000
_cell.length_c   1.000
_cell.angle_alpha   90.00
_cell.angle_beta   90.00
_cell.angle_gamma   90.00
#
_symmetry.space_group_name_H-M   'P 1'
#
loop_
_entity.id
_entity.type
_entity.pdbx_description
1 polymer ?
#
loop_
_entity_poly.entity_id
_entity_poly.type
_entity_poly.pdbx_seq_one_letter_code
_entity_poly.pdbx_strand_id
1 'polypeptide(L)'
;SGVRIAADLRLLESQRLMVDESLLTGESSAAEKAAIDEVPCEASLGDRSTMLHAGTLVTAGRGLAVVVATARDTQVGQLAAVLDLPPPPPPLVGRMARLTNHIAVAMLGMILLIAAAEAWRGTGITEIFLLAVALAVSAIPEGLPIAMTVCLSIAAQRMARCHVVATDKPGTLTQNRLTVARLWVPGHGAIEPTDCRGRDLLEAAVRASERPAGSEQGPGGDAVDLAIFRAASLQGLNAAGAPPVHRHPYEPEARYAASFHDEGDSLVVYAKGAPETVSSFCREIDLGAAPAVQQLSAEGYRLIAVAAGRTALAPAGKLAGLRLLGLVALIDPLRPETKQAVGRARQAGLQVVLITGDHPLTAWAIARQLGLVKRPEEVLSGATLARSEGSAFDRLVAGAKIFARAEPMQKLAIVQSLRRQGHVVAVTGDGVN
;
A
#
# COMPACT_ATOMS: atom_id res chain seq x y z
N SER A 1 -4.78 7.32 22.16
CA SER A 1 -4.76 7.23 20.69
C SER A 1 -4.10 8.46 20.08
N GLY A 2 -3.50 8.31 18.90
CA GLY A 2 -2.75 9.40 18.23
C GLY A 2 -1.29 9.55 18.69
N VAL A 3 -0.78 8.68 19.54
CA VAL A 3 0.61 8.72 20.02
C VAL A 3 1.48 7.92 19.05
N ARG A 4 2.56 8.56 18.54
CA ARG A 4 3.58 7.85 17.75
C ARG A 4 4.58 7.17 18.70
N ILE A 5 4.86 5.92 18.44
CA ILE A 5 5.77 5.10 19.24
C ILE A 5 7.21 5.50 18.90
N ALA A 6 8.02 5.83 19.92
CA ALA A 6 9.36 6.38 19.74
C ALA A 6 10.48 5.33 19.73
N ALA A 7 10.21 4.10 20.18
CA ALA A 7 11.17 3.01 20.31
C ALA A 7 10.49 1.65 20.09
N ASP A 8 11.25 0.58 19.92
CA ASP A 8 10.66 -0.75 19.91
C ASP A 8 10.37 -1.17 21.37
N LEU A 9 9.13 -1.60 21.61
CA LEU A 9 8.61 -1.85 22.94
C LEU A 9 8.03 -3.27 23.03
N ARG A 10 8.22 -3.93 24.15
CA ARG A 10 7.51 -5.18 24.52
C ARG A 10 6.35 -4.84 25.43
N LEU A 11 5.14 -5.25 25.06
CA LEU A 11 3.95 -5.07 25.88
C LEU A 11 4.02 -5.87 27.17
N LEU A 12 3.70 -5.21 28.28
CA LEU A 12 3.50 -5.81 29.61
C LEU A 12 2.01 -5.90 29.93
N GLU A 13 1.25 -4.87 29.55
CA GLU A 13 -0.19 -4.80 29.70
C GLU A 13 -0.80 -4.12 28.46
N SER A 14 -1.96 -4.57 28.04
CA SER A 14 -2.70 -3.96 26.94
C SER A 14 -4.20 -3.97 27.23
N GLN A 15 -4.89 -2.91 26.81
CA GLN A 15 -6.34 -2.79 26.86
C GLN A 15 -6.83 -2.31 25.51
N ARG A 16 -7.31 -3.24 24.66
CA ARG A 16 -7.83 -2.97 23.30
C ARG A 16 -6.87 -2.10 22.50
N LEU A 17 -5.59 -2.45 22.52
CA LEU A 17 -4.55 -1.66 21.87
C LEU A 17 -4.49 -1.97 20.39
N MET A 18 -4.77 -0.96 19.56
CA MET A 18 -4.68 -1.02 18.11
C MET A 18 -3.57 -0.11 17.62
N VAL A 19 -2.75 -0.59 16.70
CA VAL A 19 -1.58 0.15 16.20
C VAL A 19 -1.55 0.07 14.68
N ASP A 20 -1.40 1.22 14.04
CA ASP A 20 -1.13 1.32 12.60
C ASP A 20 0.37 1.05 12.37
N GLU A 21 0.66 -0.07 11.76
CA GLU A 21 2.00 -0.52 11.41
C GLU A 21 2.27 -0.44 9.90
N SER A 22 1.46 0.29 9.16
CA SER A 22 1.56 0.42 7.70
C SER A 22 2.94 0.84 7.22
N LEU A 23 3.66 1.63 8.02
CA LEU A 23 5.05 2.03 7.75
C LEU A 23 6.01 0.83 7.63
N LEU A 24 5.77 -0.26 8.35
CA LEU A 24 6.64 -1.43 8.41
C LEU A 24 6.10 -2.63 7.64
N THR A 25 4.78 -2.82 7.65
CA THR A 25 4.12 -3.99 7.06
C THR A 25 3.51 -3.69 5.69
N GLY A 26 3.29 -2.42 5.37
CA GLY A 26 2.56 -2.01 4.17
C GLY A 26 1.04 -2.24 4.26
N GLU A 27 0.53 -2.78 5.37
CA GLU A 27 -0.89 -3.02 5.57
C GLU A 27 -1.59 -1.79 6.14
N SER A 28 -2.67 -1.33 5.50
CA SER A 28 -3.42 -0.14 5.90
C SER A 28 -4.38 -0.38 7.08
N SER A 29 -4.53 -1.61 7.55
CA SER A 29 -5.37 -1.96 8.69
C SER A 29 -4.57 -1.91 9.98
N ALA A 30 -5.15 -1.29 11.03
CA ALA A 30 -4.52 -1.30 12.34
C ALA A 30 -4.49 -2.72 12.90
N ALA A 31 -3.33 -3.13 13.41
CA ALA A 31 -3.11 -4.43 14.04
C ALA A 31 -3.50 -4.39 15.52
N GLU A 32 -4.18 -5.42 16.00
CA GLU A 32 -4.44 -5.60 17.42
C GLU A 32 -3.19 -6.10 18.15
N LYS A 33 -2.92 -5.52 19.31
CA LYS A 33 -1.75 -5.84 20.13
C LYS A 33 -2.17 -6.32 21.53
N ALA A 34 -1.67 -7.50 21.91
CA ALA A 34 -1.99 -8.16 23.16
C ALA A 34 -0.72 -8.50 23.97
N ALA A 35 -0.77 -8.29 25.29
CA ALA A 35 0.40 -8.50 26.16
C ALA A 35 0.65 -10.00 26.50
N ILE A 36 -0.34 -10.87 26.31
CA ILE A 36 -0.35 -12.25 26.84
C ILE A 36 -0.18 -13.32 25.75
N ASP A 37 0.04 -12.93 24.50
CA ASP A 37 0.18 -13.88 23.41
C ASP A 37 1.54 -14.59 23.43
N GLU A 38 1.54 -15.89 23.15
CA GLU A 38 2.75 -16.64 22.81
C GLU A 38 3.02 -16.46 21.31
N VAL A 39 3.98 -15.59 21.00
CA VAL A 39 4.40 -15.32 19.62
C VAL A 39 5.69 -16.08 19.34
N PRO A 40 5.75 -16.90 18.26
CA PRO A 40 6.99 -17.56 17.85
C PRO A 40 8.12 -16.55 17.60
N CYS A 41 9.35 -16.93 17.95
CA CYS A 41 10.52 -16.05 17.75
C CYS A 41 10.74 -15.69 16.27
N GLU A 42 10.28 -16.53 15.34
CA GLU A 42 10.41 -16.36 13.88
C GLU A 42 9.17 -15.70 13.26
N ALA A 43 8.22 -15.23 14.07
CA ALA A 43 7.02 -14.58 13.55
C ALA A 43 7.38 -13.35 12.70
N SER A 44 6.63 -13.14 11.62
CA SER A 44 6.76 -11.96 10.78
C SER A 44 6.50 -10.69 11.58
N LEU A 45 6.96 -9.54 11.11
CA LEU A 45 6.79 -8.26 11.83
C LEU A 45 5.31 -7.95 12.12
N GLY A 46 4.42 -8.19 11.16
CA GLY A 46 2.98 -7.97 11.30
C GLY A 46 2.30 -8.92 12.30
N ASP A 47 2.85 -10.13 12.47
CA ASP A 47 2.30 -11.16 13.36
C ASP A 47 2.78 -11.05 14.81
N ARG A 48 3.68 -10.09 15.11
CA ARG A 48 4.21 -9.87 16.46
C ARG A 48 3.22 -9.07 17.31
N SER A 49 2.14 -9.70 17.72
CA SER A 49 1.08 -9.08 18.53
C SER A 49 1.55 -8.47 19.86
N THR A 50 2.65 -8.97 20.43
CA THR A 50 3.21 -8.52 21.72
C THR A 50 4.24 -7.41 21.62
N MET A 51 4.57 -6.97 20.40
CA MET A 51 5.58 -5.94 20.13
C MET A 51 4.95 -4.70 19.51
N LEU A 52 5.49 -3.55 19.90
CA LEU A 52 5.21 -2.25 19.28
C LEU A 52 6.50 -1.73 18.67
N HIS A 53 6.42 -1.17 17.48
CA HIS A 53 7.60 -0.75 16.73
C HIS A 53 7.71 0.76 16.63
N ALA A 54 8.94 1.28 16.66
CA ALA A 54 9.23 2.69 16.47
C ALA A 54 8.61 3.22 15.17
N GLY A 55 8.08 4.45 15.20
CA GLY A 55 7.48 5.10 14.03
C GLY A 55 6.02 4.76 13.79
N THR A 56 5.48 3.69 14.38
CA THR A 56 4.08 3.28 14.25
C THR A 56 3.15 4.14 15.12
N LEU A 57 1.84 4.13 14.84
CA LEU A 57 0.86 5.02 15.45
C LEU A 57 -0.18 4.23 16.26
N VAL A 58 -0.36 4.57 17.53
CA VAL A 58 -1.46 4.04 18.33
C VAL A 58 -2.78 4.66 17.88
N THR A 59 -3.66 3.86 17.28
CA THR A 59 -4.96 4.29 16.77
C THR A 59 -6.07 4.20 17.82
N ALA A 60 -6.02 3.16 18.68
CA ALA A 60 -7.00 2.97 19.76
C ALA A 60 -6.36 2.25 20.96
N GLY A 61 -7.03 2.30 22.10
CA GLY A 61 -6.64 1.59 23.33
C GLY A 61 -5.47 2.24 24.07
N ARG A 62 -4.93 1.46 25.03
CA ARG A 62 -3.78 1.84 25.88
C ARG A 62 -2.99 0.61 26.29
N GLY A 63 -1.71 0.78 26.59
CA GLY A 63 -0.86 -0.30 27.10
C GLY A 63 0.30 0.23 27.92
N LEU A 64 0.86 -0.65 28.71
CA LEU A 64 2.14 -0.46 29.40
C LEU A 64 3.16 -1.35 28.71
N ALA A 65 4.31 -0.81 28.39
CA ALA A 65 5.34 -1.53 27.66
C ALA A 65 6.75 -1.16 28.16
N VAL A 66 7.69 -2.06 28.01
CA VAL A 66 9.12 -1.83 28.27
C VAL A 66 9.86 -1.58 26.97
N VAL A 67 10.78 -0.63 26.98
CA VAL A 67 11.66 -0.35 25.84
C VAL A 67 12.67 -1.49 25.69
N VAL A 68 12.74 -2.07 24.48
CA VAL A 68 13.64 -3.19 24.16
C VAL A 68 14.70 -2.80 23.13
N ALA A 69 14.42 -1.81 22.25
CA ALA A 69 15.41 -1.30 21.33
C ALA A 69 15.17 0.19 21.05
N THR A 70 16.25 0.94 20.77
CA THR A 70 16.20 2.38 20.50
C THR A 70 17.04 2.73 19.27
N ALA A 71 16.78 3.87 18.65
CA ALA A 71 17.56 4.44 17.55
C ALA A 71 17.87 3.42 16.43
N ARG A 72 19.15 3.09 16.20
CA ARG A 72 19.59 2.19 15.13
C ARG A 72 19.20 0.72 15.36
N ASP A 73 18.94 0.33 16.58
CA ASP A 73 18.60 -1.05 16.94
C ASP A 73 17.11 -1.34 16.76
N THR A 74 16.27 -0.30 16.55
CA THR A 74 14.85 -0.48 16.22
C THR A 74 14.68 -1.05 14.81
N GLN A 75 13.53 -1.67 14.53
CA GLN A 75 13.21 -2.18 13.19
C GLN A 75 13.30 -1.08 12.12
N VAL A 76 12.76 0.10 12.41
CA VAL A 76 12.88 1.28 11.52
C VAL A 76 14.33 1.74 11.39
N GLY A 77 15.09 1.72 12.49
CA GLY A 77 16.52 2.08 12.48
C GLY A 77 17.37 1.14 11.62
N GLN A 78 17.09 -0.16 11.67
CA GLN A 78 17.75 -1.16 10.82
C GLN A 78 17.41 -0.96 9.33
N LEU A 79 16.14 -0.66 9.01
CA LEU A 79 15.74 -0.30 7.65
C LEU A 79 16.42 0.98 7.17
N ALA A 80 16.48 2.01 8.00
CA ALA A 80 17.18 3.25 7.69
C ALA A 80 18.67 3.03 7.45
N ALA A 81 19.33 2.18 8.24
CA ALA A 81 20.74 1.84 8.06
C ALA A 81 21.01 1.12 6.73
N VAL A 82 20.06 0.30 6.24
CA VAL A 82 20.15 -0.33 4.91
C VAL A 82 19.97 0.71 3.80
N LEU A 83 19.09 1.70 3.99
CA LEU A 83 18.86 2.78 3.02
C LEU A 83 20.01 3.79 2.96
N ASP A 84 20.74 3.97 4.08
CA ASP A 84 21.94 4.82 4.15
C ASP A 84 23.16 4.20 3.44
N LEU A 85 23.12 2.91 3.11
CA LEU A 85 24.17 2.28 2.30
C LEU A 85 24.11 2.87 0.89
N PRO A 86 25.28 3.31 0.35
CA PRO A 86 25.31 3.77 -1.03
C PRO A 86 24.77 2.66 -1.94
N PRO A 87 23.88 2.98 -2.90
CA PRO A 87 23.31 1.96 -3.77
C PRO A 87 24.45 1.18 -4.44
N PRO A 88 24.34 -0.14 -4.54
CA PRO A 88 25.36 -0.94 -5.19
C PRO A 88 25.62 -0.39 -6.60
N PRO A 89 26.88 -0.26 -7.02
CA PRO A 89 27.21 0.28 -8.33
C PRO A 89 26.46 -0.52 -9.40
N PRO A 90 25.92 0.14 -10.44
CA PRO A 90 25.22 -0.54 -11.51
C PRO A 90 26.02 -1.75 -12.01
N PRO A 91 25.38 -2.90 -12.31
CA PRO A 91 26.08 -4.12 -12.75
C PRO A 91 27.02 -3.91 -13.93
N LEU A 92 26.74 -2.89 -14.76
CA LEU A 92 27.58 -2.47 -15.86
C LEU A 92 28.93 -1.93 -15.38
N VAL A 93 28.95 -1.05 -14.36
CA VAL A 93 30.17 -0.48 -13.78
C VAL A 93 31.07 -1.58 -13.22
N GLY A 94 30.51 -2.55 -12.51
CA GLY A 94 31.26 -3.70 -11.99
C GLY A 94 31.83 -4.63 -13.07
N ARG A 95 31.14 -4.79 -14.21
CA ARG A 95 31.66 -5.54 -15.37
C ARG A 95 32.78 -4.80 -16.07
N MET A 96 32.63 -3.47 -16.23
CA MET A 96 33.65 -2.62 -16.85
C MET A 96 34.89 -2.57 -15.99
N ALA A 97 34.79 -2.41 -14.67
CA ALA A 97 35.93 -2.45 -13.76
C ALA A 97 36.71 -3.78 -13.87
N ARG A 98 36.03 -4.91 -13.97
CA ARG A 98 36.67 -6.21 -14.18
C ARG A 98 37.36 -6.30 -15.52
N LEU A 99 36.72 -5.84 -16.60
CA LEU A 99 37.34 -5.80 -17.93
C LEU A 99 38.61 -4.94 -17.95
N THR A 100 38.54 -3.73 -17.37
CA THR A 100 39.71 -2.83 -17.24
C THR A 100 40.83 -3.50 -16.48
N ASN A 101 40.56 -4.20 -15.38
CA ASN A 101 41.56 -4.90 -14.61
C ASN A 101 42.21 -6.05 -15.39
N HIS A 102 41.42 -6.82 -16.16
CA HIS A 102 41.97 -7.87 -17.03
C HIS A 102 42.88 -7.29 -18.13
N ILE A 103 42.46 -6.18 -18.76
CA ILE A 103 43.29 -5.48 -19.76
C ILE A 103 44.57 -4.98 -19.12
N ALA A 104 44.48 -4.34 -17.95
CA ALA A 104 45.69 -3.81 -17.24
C ALA A 104 46.68 -4.93 -16.89
N VAL A 105 46.20 -6.08 -16.38
CA VAL A 105 47.04 -7.24 -16.05
C VAL A 105 47.67 -7.85 -17.32
N ALA A 106 46.90 -8.00 -18.40
CA ALA A 106 47.44 -8.51 -19.67
C ALA A 106 48.53 -7.61 -20.26
N MET A 107 48.32 -6.28 -20.18
CA MET A 107 49.27 -5.29 -20.66
C MET A 107 50.55 -5.26 -19.81
N LEU A 108 50.40 -5.33 -18.47
CA LEU A 108 51.55 -5.43 -17.59
C LEU A 108 52.40 -6.68 -17.93
N GLY A 109 51.72 -7.81 -18.15
CA GLY A 109 52.39 -9.04 -18.60
C GLY A 109 53.10 -8.89 -19.93
N MET A 110 52.46 -8.20 -20.90
CA MET A 110 53.08 -7.91 -22.21
C MET A 110 54.30 -7.00 -22.09
N ILE A 111 54.25 -5.93 -21.29
CA ILE A 111 55.36 -5.02 -21.04
C ILE A 111 56.55 -5.76 -20.41
N LEU A 112 56.28 -6.61 -19.40
CA LEU A 112 57.32 -7.43 -18.75
C LEU A 112 57.92 -8.42 -19.73
N LEU A 113 57.16 -9.04 -20.59
CA LEU A 113 57.67 -9.98 -21.60
C LEU A 113 58.58 -9.28 -22.62
N ILE A 114 58.18 -8.10 -23.10
CA ILE A 114 58.98 -7.30 -24.02
C ILE A 114 60.28 -6.82 -23.33
N ALA A 115 60.15 -6.34 -22.10
CA ALA A 115 61.33 -5.91 -21.32
C ALA A 115 62.32 -7.05 -21.08
N ALA A 116 61.84 -8.26 -20.79
CA ALA A 116 62.67 -9.45 -20.66
C ALA A 116 63.36 -9.85 -21.98
N ALA A 117 62.64 -9.77 -23.11
CA ALA A 117 63.19 -10.05 -24.43
C ALA A 117 64.31 -9.06 -24.82
N GLU A 118 64.10 -7.77 -24.56
CA GLU A 118 65.07 -6.73 -24.82
C GLU A 118 66.34 -6.84 -23.90
N ALA A 119 66.08 -7.19 -22.63
CA ALA A 119 67.19 -7.49 -21.70
C ALA A 119 68.00 -8.69 -22.19
N TRP A 120 67.43 -9.72 -22.74
CA TRP A 120 68.12 -10.87 -23.31
C TRP A 120 68.94 -10.49 -24.56
N ARG A 121 68.48 -9.48 -25.32
CA ARG A 121 69.24 -8.94 -26.48
C ARG A 121 70.38 -8.03 -26.08
N GLY A 122 70.52 -7.73 -24.79
CA GLY A 122 71.67 -6.89 -24.27
C GLY A 122 71.38 -5.38 -24.37
N THR A 123 70.10 -4.98 -24.56
CA THR A 123 69.69 -3.57 -24.60
C THR A 123 69.87 -2.93 -23.24
N GLY A 124 70.35 -1.67 -23.22
CA GLY A 124 70.64 -0.94 -21.99
C GLY A 124 69.40 -0.71 -21.13
N ILE A 125 69.55 -0.74 -19.79
CA ILE A 125 68.44 -0.59 -18.83
C ILE A 125 67.60 0.69 -19.08
N THR A 126 68.27 1.79 -19.48
CA THR A 126 67.62 3.07 -19.74
C THR A 126 66.66 3.00 -20.95
N GLU A 127 67.06 2.26 -22.00
CA GLU A 127 66.22 2.07 -23.20
C GLU A 127 65.04 1.18 -22.92
N ILE A 128 65.25 0.09 -22.15
CA ILE A 128 64.16 -0.79 -21.70
C ILE A 128 63.15 -0.01 -20.85
N PHE A 129 63.62 0.86 -19.94
CA PHE A 129 62.74 1.69 -19.13
C PHE A 129 61.94 2.67 -19.98
N LEU A 130 62.56 3.39 -20.90
CA LEU A 130 61.88 4.31 -21.81
C LEU A 130 60.85 3.59 -22.68
N LEU A 131 61.16 2.41 -23.17
CA LEU A 131 60.23 1.58 -23.94
C LEU A 131 59.05 1.13 -23.09
N ALA A 132 59.30 0.67 -21.85
CA ALA A 132 58.25 0.27 -20.93
C ALA A 132 57.30 1.42 -20.58
N VAL A 133 57.86 2.63 -20.34
CA VAL A 133 57.07 3.84 -20.09
C VAL A 133 56.24 4.22 -21.32
N ALA A 134 56.83 4.20 -22.51
CA ALA A 134 56.09 4.50 -23.74
C ALA A 134 54.94 3.54 -24.00
N LEU A 135 55.18 2.23 -23.77
CA LEU A 135 54.15 1.20 -23.85
C LEU A 135 53.07 1.38 -22.78
N ALA A 136 53.42 1.71 -21.53
CA ALA A 136 52.48 1.94 -20.44
C ALA A 136 51.59 3.15 -20.71
N VAL A 137 52.10 4.25 -21.23
CA VAL A 137 51.33 5.44 -21.60
C VAL A 137 50.38 5.14 -22.80
N SER A 138 50.91 4.43 -23.81
CA SER A 138 50.09 4.00 -24.97
C SER A 138 48.97 3.02 -24.59
N ALA A 139 49.10 2.37 -23.44
CA ALA A 139 48.20 1.38 -22.91
C ALA A 139 46.96 1.97 -22.20
N ILE A 140 46.95 3.28 -21.94
CA ILE A 140 45.79 3.92 -21.31
C ILE A 140 44.58 3.83 -22.26
N PRO A 141 43.51 3.12 -21.89
CA PRO A 141 42.37 2.95 -22.80
C PRO A 141 41.54 4.23 -22.87
N GLU A 142 41.93 5.18 -23.72
CA GLU A 142 41.22 6.44 -23.96
C GLU A 142 39.81 6.21 -24.50
N GLY A 143 39.56 5.03 -25.06
CA GLY A 143 38.22 4.63 -25.53
C GLY A 143 37.21 4.24 -24.43
N LEU A 144 37.66 4.10 -23.17
CA LEU A 144 36.77 3.65 -22.08
C LEU A 144 35.62 4.63 -21.79
N PRO A 145 35.85 5.96 -21.73
CA PRO A 145 34.76 6.93 -21.59
C PRO A 145 33.76 6.88 -22.77
N ILE A 146 34.25 6.69 -23.99
CA ILE A 146 33.42 6.56 -25.19
C ILE A 146 32.59 5.29 -25.13
N ALA A 147 33.20 4.16 -24.79
CA ALA A 147 32.50 2.88 -24.60
C ALA A 147 31.43 2.97 -23.50
N MET A 148 31.72 3.69 -22.40
CA MET A 148 30.75 3.96 -21.34
C MET A 148 29.58 4.80 -21.84
N THR A 149 29.82 5.84 -22.60
CA THR A 149 28.76 6.70 -23.21
C THR A 149 27.89 5.89 -24.17
N VAL A 150 28.49 5.05 -25.01
CA VAL A 150 27.74 4.15 -25.91
C VAL A 150 26.93 3.13 -25.13
N CYS A 151 27.50 2.51 -24.09
CA CYS A 151 26.78 1.57 -23.22
C CYS A 151 25.63 2.24 -22.48
N LEU A 152 25.81 3.47 -21.96
CA LEU A 152 24.75 4.27 -21.35
C LEU A 152 23.65 4.64 -22.35
N SER A 153 24.04 5.00 -23.58
CA SER A 153 23.10 5.28 -24.68
C SER A 153 22.28 4.03 -25.03
N ILE A 154 22.91 2.85 -25.12
CA ILE A 154 22.22 1.58 -25.35
C ILE A 154 21.32 1.22 -24.17
N ALA A 155 21.77 1.47 -22.93
CA ALA A 155 20.95 1.26 -21.73
C ALA A 155 19.74 2.20 -21.70
N ALA A 156 19.93 3.49 -22.08
CA ALA A 156 18.84 4.45 -22.23
C ALA A 156 17.86 4.05 -23.34
N GLN A 157 18.35 3.55 -24.48
CA GLN A 157 17.50 3.00 -25.53
C GLN A 157 16.75 1.73 -25.09
N ARG A 158 17.34 0.88 -24.22
CA ARG A 158 16.64 -0.27 -23.63
C ARG A 158 15.58 0.15 -22.62
N MET A 159 15.80 1.21 -21.85
CA MET A 159 14.76 1.81 -20.99
C MET A 159 13.64 2.45 -21.84
N ALA A 160 13.97 3.04 -23.00
CA ALA A 160 12.96 3.50 -23.97
C ALA A 160 12.19 2.34 -24.63
N ARG A 161 12.63 1.09 -24.46
CA ARG A 161 11.93 -0.14 -24.89
C ARG A 161 11.19 -0.84 -23.75
N CYS A 162 10.74 -0.12 -22.74
CA CYS A 162 9.83 -0.68 -21.75
C CYS A 162 8.63 -1.30 -22.47
N HIS A 163 8.27 -2.52 -22.17
CA HIS A 163 7.12 -3.21 -22.73
C HIS A 163 5.95 -3.23 -21.76
N VAL A 164 6.25 -3.34 -20.46
CA VAL A 164 5.27 -3.50 -19.41
C VAL A 164 5.52 -2.52 -18.28
N VAL A 165 4.49 -1.80 -17.87
CA VAL A 165 4.48 -1.01 -16.64
C VAL A 165 3.63 -1.77 -15.62
N ALA A 166 4.29 -2.34 -14.62
CA ALA A 166 3.64 -2.95 -13.46
C ALA A 166 3.42 -1.87 -12.40
N THR A 167 2.18 -1.57 -12.08
CA THR A 167 1.81 -0.49 -11.16
C THR A 167 1.04 -1.02 -9.97
N ASP A 168 1.34 -0.50 -8.78
CA ASP A 168 0.50 -0.71 -7.62
C ASP A 168 -0.71 0.25 -7.66
N LYS A 169 -1.78 -0.08 -6.94
CA LYS A 169 -3.00 0.74 -6.89
C LYS A 169 -2.91 1.86 -5.85
N PRO A 170 -2.73 1.55 -4.53
CA PRO A 170 -2.75 2.56 -3.48
C PRO A 170 -1.62 3.58 -3.68
N GLY A 171 -1.94 4.86 -3.45
CA GLY A 171 -0.95 5.93 -3.53
C GLY A 171 -0.39 6.25 -4.91
N THR A 172 -0.40 5.28 -5.84
CA THR A 172 0.12 5.45 -7.21
C THR A 172 -0.99 5.82 -8.19
N LEU A 173 -1.96 4.93 -8.42
CA LEU A 173 -3.11 5.20 -9.29
C LEU A 173 -4.20 5.98 -8.57
N THR A 174 -4.31 5.81 -7.27
CA THR A 174 -5.31 6.43 -6.41
C THR A 174 -4.68 7.42 -5.44
N GLN A 175 -5.52 8.19 -4.76
CA GLN A 175 -5.08 9.24 -3.83
C GLN A 175 -4.65 8.70 -2.46
N ASN A 176 -4.80 7.40 -2.21
CA ASN A 176 -4.63 6.75 -0.89
C ASN A 176 -5.46 7.45 0.19
N ARG A 177 -6.69 7.82 -0.14
CA ARG A 177 -7.60 8.55 0.75
C ARG A 177 -9.03 8.13 0.51
N LEU A 178 -9.65 7.48 1.50
CA LEU A 178 -11.06 7.15 1.42
C LEU A 178 -11.91 8.43 1.32
N THR A 179 -12.91 8.36 0.45
CA THR A 179 -13.86 9.45 0.19
C THR A 179 -15.25 8.85 0.06
N VAL A 180 -16.27 9.51 0.61
CA VAL A 180 -17.68 9.15 0.36
C VAL A 180 -18.00 9.57 -1.06
N ALA A 181 -18.27 8.58 -1.92
CA ALA A 181 -18.55 8.80 -3.33
C ALA A 181 -20.05 8.78 -3.64
N ARG A 182 -20.80 7.98 -2.91
CA ARG A 182 -22.26 7.84 -3.06
C ARG A 182 -22.92 7.63 -1.70
N LEU A 183 -24.17 8.04 -1.62
CA LEU A 183 -25.07 7.67 -0.54
C LEU A 183 -26.23 6.89 -1.17
N TRP A 184 -26.70 5.88 -0.48
CA TRP A 184 -27.96 5.23 -0.83
C TRP A 184 -28.95 5.45 0.31
N VAL A 185 -30.12 5.99 -0.02
CA VAL A 185 -31.18 6.33 0.95
C VAL A 185 -32.45 5.57 0.59
N PRO A 186 -33.11 4.91 1.55
CA PRO A 186 -34.38 4.23 1.34
C PRO A 186 -35.40 5.13 0.60
N GLY A 187 -36.04 4.59 -0.42
CA GLY A 187 -37.01 5.32 -1.25
C GLY A 187 -36.41 6.33 -2.25
N HIS A 188 -35.14 6.65 -2.16
CA HIS A 188 -34.47 7.61 -3.07
C HIS A 188 -33.36 6.97 -3.92
N GLY A 189 -32.92 5.77 -3.56
CA GLY A 189 -31.81 5.09 -4.27
C GLY A 189 -30.45 5.72 -4.03
N ALA A 190 -29.54 5.53 -4.99
CA ALA A 190 -28.18 6.08 -4.93
C ALA A 190 -28.17 7.56 -5.32
N ILE A 191 -27.60 8.41 -4.45
CA ILE A 191 -27.53 9.87 -4.61
C ILE A 191 -26.10 10.35 -4.37
N GLU A 192 -25.81 11.59 -4.77
CA GLU A 192 -24.53 12.25 -4.52
C GLU A 192 -24.38 12.60 -3.02
N PRO A 193 -23.15 12.65 -2.48
CA PRO A 193 -22.91 13.02 -1.09
C PRO A 193 -23.33 14.45 -0.73
N THR A 194 -23.52 15.32 -1.72
CA THR A 194 -23.95 16.73 -1.54
C THR A 194 -25.49 16.89 -1.62
N ASP A 195 -26.21 15.82 -1.95
CA ASP A 195 -27.66 15.86 -2.04
C ASP A 195 -28.28 15.99 -0.63
N CYS A 196 -29.17 16.95 -0.45
CA CYS A 196 -29.82 17.24 0.84
C CYS A 196 -30.64 16.05 1.38
N ARG A 197 -31.12 15.15 0.53
CA ARG A 197 -31.83 13.93 0.92
C ARG A 197 -30.95 12.95 1.70
N GLY A 198 -29.62 13.06 1.58
CA GLY A 198 -28.64 12.29 2.36
C GLY A 198 -28.26 12.91 3.70
N ARG A 199 -28.83 14.07 4.06
CA ARG A 199 -28.44 14.84 5.25
C ARG A 199 -28.58 14.04 6.54
N ASP A 200 -29.74 13.45 6.77
CA ASP A 200 -30.02 12.66 7.98
C ASP A 200 -29.12 11.45 8.11
N LEU A 201 -28.83 10.81 6.96
CA LEU A 201 -27.90 9.69 6.89
C LEU A 201 -26.48 10.12 7.29
N LEU A 202 -25.99 11.24 6.74
CA LEU A 202 -24.65 11.75 7.06
C LEU A 202 -24.55 12.25 8.50
N GLU A 203 -25.58 12.90 9.02
CA GLU A 203 -25.63 13.34 10.42
C GLU A 203 -25.56 12.14 11.37
N ALA A 204 -26.34 11.11 11.13
CA ALA A 204 -26.32 9.88 11.91
C ALA A 204 -24.95 9.17 11.81
N ALA A 205 -24.35 9.12 10.60
CA ALA A 205 -23.04 8.57 10.39
C ALA A 205 -21.96 9.32 11.17
N VAL A 206 -22.01 10.66 11.20
CA VAL A 206 -21.13 11.52 12.01
C VAL A 206 -21.29 11.24 13.50
N ARG A 207 -22.51 11.13 13.99
CA ARG A 207 -22.79 10.83 15.40
C ARG A 207 -22.29 9.45 15.81
N ALA A 208 -22.37 8.46 14.91
CA ALA A 208 -21.82 7.13 15.14
C ALA A 208 -20.28 7.04 15.00
N SER A 209 -19.63 8.11 14.51
CA SER A 209 -18.18 8.14 14.27
C SER A 209 -17.39 8.68 15.46
N GLU A 210 -16.15 8.26 15.59
CA GLU A 210 -15.23 8.81 16.59
C GLU A 210 -14.63 10.13 16.08
N ARG A 211 -14.70 11.17 16.90
CA ARG A 211 -14.05 12.43 16.60
C ARG A 211 -12.54 12.29 16.73
N PRO A 212 -11.76 12.75 15.75
CA PRO A 212 -10.32 12.85 15.94
C PRO A 212 -10.05 13.81 17.12
N ALA A 213 -9.26 13.33 18.09
CA ALA A 213 -8.89 14.12 19.25
C ALA A 213 -7.90 15.22 18.83
N GLY A 214 -8.35 16.49 18.88
CA GLY A 214 -7.50 17.68 18.88
C GLY A 214 -6.76 17.97 17.58
N SER A 215 -7.13 19.11 16.99
CA SER A 215 -6.47 19.87 15.93
C SER A 215 -6.83 19.57 14.47
N GLU A 216 -6.95 20.67 13.77
CA GLU A 216 -7.29 20.79 12.35
C GLU A 216 -6.28 20.16 11.38
N GLN A 217 -5.22 19.46 11.85
CA GLN A 217 -4.12 18.98 11.01
C GLN A 217 -3.48 17.63 11.41
N GLY A 218 -4.11 16.82 12.26
CA GLY A 218 -3.52 15.53 12.67
C GLY A 218 -4.17 14.31 11.99
N PRO A 219 -3.39 13.31 11.53
CA PRO A 219 -3.91 12.06 10.92
C PRO A 219 -4.34 11.03 11.99
N GLY A 220 -5.06 11.44 13.02
CA GLY A 220 -5.48 10.58 14.13
C GLY A 220 -6.97 10.27 14.08
N GLY A 221 -7.42 9.38 13.23
CA GLY A 221 -8.80 8.89 13.17
C GLY A 221 -8.92 7.77 12.14
N ASP A 222 -9.90 6.88 12.30
CA ASP A 222 -10.19 5.88 11.27
C ASP A 222 -10.46 6.58 9.93
N ALA A 223 -9.88 6.07 8.85
CA ALA A 223 -10.02 6.61 7.49
C ALA A 223 -11.49 6.69 7.04
N VAL A 224 -12.35 5.78 7.51
CA VAL A 224 -13.80 5.80 7.28
C VAL A 224 -14.44 6.99 7.95
N ASP A 225 -14.10 7.25 9.22
CA ASP A 225 -14.65 8.36 9.98
C ASP A 225 -14.24 9.71 9.38
N LEU A 226 -12.97 9.85 9.01
CA LEU A 226 -12.48 11.05 8.33
C LEU A 226 -13.20 11.30 7.00
N ALA A 227 -13.51 10.24 6.23
CA ALA A 227 -14.26 10.37 4.99
C ALA A 227 -15.69 10.85 5.24
N ILE A 228 -16.35 10.31 6.27
CA ILE A 228 -17.72 10.70 6.69
C ILE A 228 -17.75 12.17 7.16
N PHE A 229 -16.81 12.59 8.01
CA PHE A 229 -16.71 13.99 8.46
C PHE A 229 -16.50 14.96 7.30
N ARG A 230 -15.65 14.62 6.33
CA ARG A 230 -15.44 15.45 5.14
C ARG A 230 -16.72 15.58 4.31
N ALA A 231 -17.42 14.47 4.08
CA ALA A 231 -18.69 14.49 3.33
C ALA A 231 -19.76 15.33 4.05
N ALA A 232 -19.86 15.20 5.37
CA ALA A 232 -20.77 15.97 6.19
C ALA A 232 -20.45 17.49 6.15
N SER A 233 -19.17 17.83 6.19
CA SER A 233 -18.70 19.23 6.09
C SER A 233 -19.10 19.86 4.76
N LEU A 234 -19.12 19.13 3.65
CA LEU A 234 -19.57 19.63 2.34
C LEU A 234 -21.07 20.00 2.34
N GLN A 235 -21.87 19.40 3.23
CA GLN A 235 -23.27 19.77 3.44
C GLN A 235 -23.46 20.81 4.56
N GLY A 236 -22.38 21.40 5.09
CA GLY A 236 -22.45 22.34 6.21
C GLY A 236 -22.89 21.71 7.53
N LEU A 237 -22.81 20.38 7.65
CA LEU A 237 -23.08 19.67 8.87
C LEU A 237 -21.89 19.80 9.81
N ASN A 238 -22.03 20.64 10.84
CA ASN A 238 -21.06 20.70 11.92
C ASN A 238 -21.33 19.56 12.91
N ALA A 239 -20.30 18.79 13.22
CA ALA A 239 -20.37 17.71 14.20
C ALA A 239 -20.56 18.21 15.67
N ALA A 240 -21.16 19.39 15.88
CA ALA A 240 -21.35 20.04 17.14
C ALA A 240 -22.66 19.58 17.80
N GLY A 241 -22.74 18.29 18.14
CA GLY A 241 -23.78 17.77 19.02
C GLY A 241 -23.23 17.50 20.43
N ALA A 242 -24.14 17.30 21.41
CA ALA A 242 -23.74 16.84 22.74
C ALA A 242 -22.89 15.57 22.65
N PRO A 243 -21.86 15.42 23.49
CA PRO A 243 -21.05 14.20 23.49
C PRO A 243 -21.92 12.98 23.82
N PRO A 244 -21.63 11.81 23.25
CA PRO A 244 -22.38 10.60 23.58
C PRO A 244 -22.16 10.22 25.04
N VAL A 245 -23.21 9.70 25.67
CA VAL A 245 -23.18 9.18 27.05
C VAL A 245 -22.37 7.88 27.10
N HIS A 246 -22.46 7.09 26.02
CA HIS A 246 -21.71 5.83 25.87
C HIS A 246 -21.33 5.62 24.40
N ARG A 247 -20.19 4.93 24.17
CA ARG A 247 -19.75 4.49 22.85
C ARG A 247 -19.38 3.02 22.86
N HIS A 248 -19.75 2.36 21.80
CA HIS A 248 -19.23 1.06 21.40
C HIS A 248 -18.27 1.31 20.24
N PRO A 249 -16.95 1.24 20.46
CA PRO A 249 -15.98 1.45 19.39
C PRO A 249 -16.10 0.36 18.33
N TYR A 250 -15.53 0.62 17.14
CA TYR A 250 -15.51 -0.42 16.11
C TYR A 250 -14.60 -1.57 16.55
N GLU A 251 -15.14 -2.78 16.52
CA GLU A 251 -14.41 -4.02 16.74
C GLU A 251 -14.52 -4.89 15.48
N PRO A 252 -13.39 -5.45 14.97
CA PRO A 252 -13.39 -6.26 13.76
C PRO A 252 -14.32 -7.48 13.84
N GLU A 253 -14.43 -8.11 15.02
CA GLU A 253 -15.32 -9.25 15.26
C GLU A 253 -16.78 -8.86 15.26
N ALA A 254 -17.11 -7.73 15.89
CA ALA A 254 -18.46 -7.20 15.96
C ALA A 254 -18.87 -6.53 14.65
N ARG A 255 -17.92 -5.95 13.89
CA ARG A 255 -18.10 -5.31 12.57
C ARG A 255 -19.06 -4.12 12.58
N TYR A 256 -19.20 -3.46 13.74
CA TYR A 256 -19.97 -2.22 13.87
C TYR A 256 -19.39 -1.33 14.97
N ALA A 257 -19.74 -0.05 14.91
CA ALA A 257 -19.57 0.92 15.96
C ALA A 257 -20.93 1.57 16.28
N ALA A 258 -21.13 1.99 17.54
CA ALA A 258 -22.35 2.67 17.94
C ALA A 258 -22.07 3.76 18.98
N SER A 259 -22.90 4.79 18.98
CA SER A 259 -22.91 5.85 19.96
C SER A 259 -24.31 6.04 20.54
N PHE A 260 -24.38 6.34 21.83
CA PHE A 260 -25.59 6.52 22.60
C PHE A 260 -25.67 7.97 23.08
N HIS A 261 -26.73 8.66 22.75
CA HIS A 261 -26.95 10.06 23.08
C HIS A 261 -28.20 10.21 23.94
N ASP A 262 -28.11 11.02 24.98
CA ASP A 262 -29.23 11.33 25.86
C ASP A 262 -30.11 12.40 25.20
N GLU A 263 -31.40 12.08 25.01
CA GLU A 263 -32.42 13.01 24.55
C GLU A 263 -33.57 13.09 25.59
N GLY A 264 -33.19 13.18 26.86
CA GLY A 264 -34.12 13.33 27.97
C GLY A 264 -34.68 12.00 28.47
N ASP A 265 -35.88 11.60 28.04
CA ASP A 265 -36.54 10.37 28.52
C ASP A 265 -36.05 9.08 27.82
N SER A 266 -35.16 9.19 26.82
CA SER A 266 -34.70 8.04 26.06
C SER A 266 -33.26 8.25 25.52
N LEU A 267 -32.56 7.14 25.33
CA LEU A 267 -31.27 7.15 24.60
C LEU A 267 -31.53 6.96 23.11
N VAL A 268 -30.95 7.83 22.31
CA VAL A 268 -30.88 7.66 20.86
C VAL A 268 -29.57 6.98 20.50
N VAL A 269 -29.66 5.91 19.75
CA VAL A 269 -28.52 5.11 19.30
C VAL A 269 -28.29 5.36 17.82
N TYR A 270 -27.05 5.65 17.47
CA TYR A 270 -26.57 5.69 16.09
C TYR A 270 -25.54 4.57 15.91
N ALA A 271 -25.78 3.68 14.96
CA ALA A 271 -24.93 2.55 14.65
C ALA A 271 -24.44 2.63 13.20
N LYS A 272 -23.17 2.32 12.97
CA LYS A 272 -22.58 2.18 11.64
C LYS A 272 -21.72 0.93 11.58
N GLY A 273 -21.65 0.28 10.43
CA GLY A 273 -20.83 -0.92 10.26
C GLY A 273 -21.11 -1.68 8.98
N ALA A 274 -20.70 -2.94 8.96
CA ALA A 274 -20.95 -3.81 7.83
C ALA A 274 -22.47 -3.93 7.56
N PRO A 275 -22.92 -3.85 6.28
CA PRO A 275 -24.33 -3.85 5.93
C PRO A 275 -25.12 -5.01 6.54
N GLU A 276 -24.55 -6.21 6.51
CA GLU A 276 -25.18 -7.41 7.07
C GLU A 276 -25.33 -7.33 8.59
N THR A 277 -24.37 -6.77 9.30
CA THR A 277 -24.39 -6.63 10.76
C THR A 277 -25.41 -5.57 11.17
N VAL A 278 -25.35 -4.38 10.59
CA VAL A 278 -26.26 -3.27 10.95
C VAL A 278 -27.69 -3.60 10.56
N SER A 279 -27.92 -4.27 9.42
CA SER A 279 -29.26 -4.73 9.02
C SER A 279 -29.87 -5.70 10.04
N SER A 280 -29.06 -6.52 10.71
CA SER A 280 -29.55 -7.44 11.76
C SER A 280 -30.08 -6.74 13.00
N PHE A 281 -29.75 -5.46 13.20
CA PHE A 281 -30.27 -4.63 14.29
C PHE A 281 -31.57 -3.91 13.94
N CYS A 282 -31.94 -3.92 12.65
CA CYS A 282 -33.10 -3.17 12.17
C CYS A 282 -34.42 -3.96 12.31
N ARG A 283 -35.49 -3.25 12.62
CA ARG A 283 -36.87 -3.85 12.72
C ARG A 283 -37.40 -4.29 11.37
N GLU A 284 -37.16 -3.47 10.36
CA GLU A 284 -37.61 -3.71 9.00
C GLU A 284 -36.42 -3.69 8.08
N ILE A 285 -36.34 -4.68 7.20
CA ILE A 285 -35.32 -4.73 6.15
C ILE A 285 -35.96 -4.05 4.93
N ASP A 286 -35.42 -2.89 4.54
CA ASP A 286 -35.79 -2.27 3.28
C ASP A 286 -35.45 -3.21 2.11
N LEU A 287 -36.44 -3.59 1.32
CA LEU A 287 -36.29 -4.51 0.19
C LEU A 287 -35.27 -3.99 -0.87
N GLY A 288 -35.08 -2.67 -0.92
CA GLY A 288 -34.08 -2.05 -1.82
C GLY A 288 -32.65 -2.11 -1.32
N ALA A 289 -32.45 -2.37 -0.02
CA ALA A 289 -31.09 -2.33 0.57
C ALA A 289 -30.19 -3.46 0.05
N ALA A 290 -30.67 -4.70 -0.02
CA ALA A 290 -29.85 -5.84 -0.46
C ALA A 290 -29.42 -5.72 -1.94
N PRO A 291 -30.32 -5.38 -2.90
CA PRO A 291 -29.90 -5.08 -4.27
C PRO A 291 -28.91 -3.93 -4.37
N ALA A 292 -29.08 -2.85 -3.57
CA ALA A 292 -28.17 -1.72 -3.56
C ALA A 292 -26.77 -2.11 -3.04
N VAL A 293 -26.70 -2.95 -2.00
CA VAL A 293 -25.43 -3.50 -1.50
C VAL A 293 -24.73 -4.29 -2.61
N GLN A 294 -25.44 -5.16 -3.33
CA GLN A 294 -24.84 -5.94 -4.42
C GLN A 294 -24.36 -5.04 -5.55
N GLN A 295 -25.18 -4.09 -5.99
CA GLN A 295 -24.82 -3.18 -7.08
C GLN A 295 -23.59 -2.33 -6.72
N LEU A 296 -23.62 -1.61 -5.60
CA LEU A 296 -22.55 -0.72 -5.20
C LEU A 296 -21.24 -1.48 -4.90
N SER A 297 -21.34 -2.70 -4.33
CA SER A 297 -20.17 -3.56 -4.14
C SER A 297 -19.58 -4.03 -5.46
N ALA A 298 -20.41 -4.35 -6.46
CA ALA A 298 -19.96 -4.69 -7.81
C ALA A 298 -19.30 -3.51 -8.54
N GLU A 299 -19.69 -2.27 -8.19
CA GLU A 299 -19.04 -1.05 -8.65
C GLU A 299 -17.71 -0.75 -7.94
N GLY A 300 -17.34 -1.55 -6.93
CA GLY A 300 -16.06 -1.46 -6.21
C GLY A 300 -16.07 -0.56 -4.98
N TYR A 301 -17.25 -0.13 -4.53
CA TYR A 301 -17.38 0.67 -3.30
C TYR A 301 -17.24 -0.20 -2.04
N ARG A 302 -16.58 0.34 -1.03
CA ARG A 302 -16.67 -0.15 0.35
C ARG A 302 -17.92 0.43 0.99
N LEU A 303 -18.80 -0.43 1.49
CA LEU A 303 -20.09 -0.02 2.02
C LEU A 303 -20.11 -0.04 3.54
N ILE A 304 -20.70 1.01 4.10
CA ILE A 304 -21.03 1.14 5.52
C ILE A 304 -22.53 1.43 5.62
N ALA A 305 -23.26 0.56 6.31
CA ALA A 305 -24.64 0.82 6.64
C ALA A 305 -24.74 1.69 7.90
N VAL A 306 -25.75 2.54 7.95
CA VAL A 306 -26.03 3.43 9.08
C VAL A 306 -27.46 3.24 9.50
N ALA A 307 -27.67 3.05 10.81
CA ALA A 307 -29.00 2.91 11.41
C ALA A 307 -29.12 3.76 12.67
N ALA A 308 -30.33 4.17 12.98
CA ALA A 308 -30.63 4.87 14.22
C ALA A 308 -31.92 4.38 14.85
N GLY A 309 -32.07 4.57 16.17
CA GLY A 309 -33.28 4.21 16.88
C GLY A 309 -33.25 4.65 18.33
N ARG A 310 -34.38 4.57 18.99
CA ARG A 310 -34.53 4.87 20.41
C ARG A 310 -34.49 3.58 21.23
N THR A 311 -33.77 3.60 22.35
CA THR A 311 -33.72 2.50 23.31
C THR A 311 -33.97 3.03 24.72
N ALA A 312 -34.72 2.27 25.49
CA ALA A 312 -34.92 2.54 26.92
C ALA A 312 -33.86 1.87 27.82
N LEU A 313 -32.97 1.07 27.24
CA LEU A 313 -32.05 0.19 27.96
C LEU A 313 -30.65 0.77 28.05
N ALA A 314 -30.01 0.49 29.19
CA ALA A 314 -28.58 0.73 29.40
C ALA A 314 -27.72 0.03 28.32
N PRO A 315 -26.50 0.55 28.05
CA PRO A 315 -25.65 0.20 26.91
C PRO A 315 -25.19 -1.27 26.79
N ALA A 316 -25.53 -2.14 27.74
CA ALA A 316 -25.02 -3.51 27.83
C ALA A 316 -25.84 -4.58 27.07
N GLY A 317 -26.93 -4.20 26.36
CA GLY A 317 -27.76 -5.13 25.60
C GLY A 317 -27.39 -5.23 24.11
N LYS A 318 -27.79 -6.33 23.45
CA LYS A 318 -27.70 -6.44 21.99
C LYS A 318 -28.54 -5.34 21.34
N LEU A 319 -27.96 -4.64 20.38
CA LEU A 319 -28.68 -3.64 19.60
C LEU A 319 -29.80 -4.32 18.83
N ALA A 320 -31.00 -3.76 18.91
CA ALA A 320 -32.18 -4.23 18.17
C ALA A 320 -33.20 -3.10 17.98
N GLY A 321 -34.05 -3.23 17.00
CA GLY A 321 -35.15 -2.30 16.80
C GLY A 321 -34.78 -0.96 16.18
N LEU A 322 -33.61 -0.88 15.55
CA LEU A 322 -33.17 0.30 14.81
C LEU A 322 -33.90 0.42 13.46
N ARG A 323 -33.82 1.59 12.86
CA ARG A 323 -34.25 1.86 11.48
C ARG A 323 -33.00 2.09 10.62
N LEU A 324 -32.91 1.41 9.49
CA LEU A 324 -31.89 1.65 8.48
C LEU A 324 -32.12 3.04 7.87
N LEU A 325 -31.12 3.91 7.97
CA LEU A 325 -31.11 5.23 7.36
C LEU A 325 -30.53 5.21 5.94
N GLY A 326 -29.62 4.29 5.67
CA GLY A 326 -29.04 4.10 4.35
C GLY A 326 -27.64 3.50 4.38
N LEU A 327 -26.98 3.61 3.21
CA LEU A 327 -25.62 3.13 3.00
C LEU A 327 -24.70 4.30 2.61
N VAL A 328 -23.51 4.31 3.16
CA VAL A 328 -22.41 5.21 2.78
C VAL A 328 -21.44 4.39 1.94
N ALA A 329 -21.27 4.77 0.67
CA ALA A 329 -20.38 4.11 -0.28
C ALA A 329 -19.07 4.89 -0.38
N LEU A 330 -17.98 4.24 0.04
CA LEU A 330 -16.63 4.81 0.09
C LEU A 330 -15.76 4.22 -1.02
N ILE A 331 -14.88 5.05 -1.54
CA ILE A 331 -13.86 4.64 -2.50
C ILE A 331 -12.57 5.42 -2.25
N ASP A 332 -11.43 4.84 -2.60
CA ASP A 332 -10.19 5.57 -2.78
C ASP A 332 -10.14 6.05 -4.24
N PRO A 333 -10.38 7.35 -4.51
CA PRO A 333 -10.57 7.86 -5.87
C PRO A 333 -9.28 7.82 -6.67
N LEU A 334 -9.41 7.60 -7.97
CA LEU A 334 -8.31 7.74 -8.91
C LEU A 334 -7.75 9.17 -8.86
N ARG A 335 -6.44 9.31 -9.04
CA ARG A 335 -5.85 10.63 -9.28
C ARG A 335 -6.36 11.19 -10.61
N PRO A 336 -6.59 12.49 -10.71
CA PRO A 336 -7.16 13.10 -11.94
C PRO A 336 -6.36 12.79 -13.20
N GLU A 337 -5.04 12.72 -13.08
CA GLU A 337 -4.09 12.47 -14.17
C GLU A 337 -3.96 11.00 -14.58
N THR A 338 -4.38 10.05 -13.72
CA THR A 338 -4.14 8.62 -13.90
C THR A 338 -4.73 8.09 -15.21
N LYS A 339 -5.97 8.46 -15.54
CA LYS A 339 -6.63 7.99 -16.76
C LYS A 339 -5.87 8.44 -18.01
N GLN A 340 -5.38 9.67 -18.00
CA GLN A 340 -4.61 10.22 -19.12
C GLN A 340 -3.23 9.56 -19.20
N ALA A 341 -2.55 9.36 -18.06
CA ALA A 341 -1.24 8.71 -18.02
C ALA A 341 -1.30 7.27 -18.54
N VAL A 342 -2.28 6.48 -18.07
CA VAL A 342 -2.54 5.11 -18.57
C VAL A 342 -2.86 5.11 -20.07
N GLY A 343 -3.67 6.07 -20.54
CA GLY A 343 -3.99 6.23 -21.95
C GLY A 343 -2.74 6.49 -22.81
N ARG A 344 -1.88 7.41 -22.37
CA ARG A 344 -0.59 7.71 -23.05
C ARG A 344 0.35 6.51 -23.06
N ALA A 345 0.48 5.79 -21.94
CA ALA A 345 1.30 4.58 -21.88
C ALA A 345 0.85 3.55 -22.92
N ARG A 346 -0.46 3.31 -23.01
CA ARG A 346 -1.04 2.38 -23.99
C ARG A 346 -0.88 2.83 -25.43
N GLN A 347 -1.03 4.13 -25.71
CA GLN A 347 -0.76 4.71 -27.05
C GLN A 347 0.71 4.55 -27.44
N ALA A 348 1.63 4.61 -26.48
CA ALA A 348 3.05 4.32 -26.69
C ALA A 348 3.37 2.83 -26.87
N GLY A 349 2.35 1.95 -26.87
CA GLY A 349 2.54 0.50 -27.02
C GLY A 349 2.91 -0.23 -25.73
N LEU A 350 2.84 0.44 -24.57
CA LEU A 350 3.13 -0.18 -23.26
C LEU A 350 1.92 -0.98 -22.77
N GLN A 351 2.18 -2.17 -22.27
CA GLN A 351 1.20 -2.93 -21.50
C GLN A 351 1.20 -2.42 -20.06
N VAL A 352 0.06 -1.98 -19.54
CA VAL A 352 -0.09 -1.59 -18.15
C VAL A 352 -0.71 -2.76 -17.39
N VAL A 353 -0.03 -3.20 -16.34
CA VAL A 353 -0.41 -4.30 -15.46
C VAL A 353 -0.63 -3.76 -14.05
N LEU A 354 -1.78 -4.05 -13.46
CA LEU A 354 -2.12 -3.65 -12.10
C LEU A 354 -1.83 -4.80 -11.14
N ILE A 355 -1.05 -4.53 -10.10
CA ILE A 355 -0.75 -5.52 -9.04
C ILE A 355 -1.16 -4.88 -7.71
N THR A 356 -2.13 -5.47 -6.99
CA THR A 356 -2.69 -4.88 -5.77
C THR A 356 -3.05 -5.92 -4.72
N GLY A 357 -3.00 -5.55 -3.44
CA GLY A 357 -3.55 -6.32 -2.32
C GLY A 357 -5.08 -6.28 -2.22
N ASP A 358 -5.75 -5.42 -2.99
CA ASP A 358 -7.20 -5.24 -2.94
C ASP A 358 -8.00 -6.48 -3.36
N HIS A 359 -9.27 -6.47 -2.95
CA HIS A 359 -10.24 -7.48 -3.39
C HIS A 359 -10.41 -7.47 -4.93
N PRO A 360 -10.58 -8.65 -5.59
CA PRO A 360 -10.71 -8.75 -7.04
C PRO A 360 -11.78 -7.82 -7.66
N LEU A 361 -12.92 -7.67 -7.01
CA LEU A 361 -14.00 -6.79 -7.50
C LEU A 361 -13.58 -5.31 -7.50
N THR A 362 -12.88 -4.86 -6.47
CA THR A 362 -12.37 -3.49 -6.38
C THR A 362 -11.30 -3.25 -7.44
N ALA A 363 -10.36 -4.18 -7.60
CA ALA A 363 -9.32 -4.11 -8.61
C ALA A 363 -9.91 -4.08 -10.03
N TRP A 364 -10.93 -4.92 -10.29
CA TRP A 364 -11.64 -4.94 -11.56
C TRP A 364 -12.38 -3.64 -11.86
N ALA A 365 -13.11 -3.09 -10.87
CA ALA A 365 -13.86 -1.84 -11.03
C ALA A 365 -12.94 -0.68 -11.43
N ILE A 366 -11.80 -0.55 -10.76
CA ILE A 366 -10.79 0.48 -11.05
C ILE A 366 -10.17 0.27 -12.43
N ALA A 367 -9.76 -0.96 -12.73
CA ALA A 367 -9.14 -1.28 -14.01
C ALA A 367 -10.08 -1.08 -15.20
N ARG A 368 -11.38 -1.34 -15.01
CA ARG A 368 -12.43 -1.03 -16.00
C ARG A 368 -12.54 0.48 -16.24
N GLN A 369 -12.52 1.30 -15.18
CA GLN A 369 -12.53 2.77 -15.29
C GLN A 369 -11.31 3.30 -16.05
N LEU A 370 -10.16 2.64 -15.92
CA LEU A 370 -8.92 2.94 -16.62
C LEU A 370 -8.86 2.33 -18.04
N GLY A 371 -9.86 1.52 -18.43
CA GLY A 371 -9.89 0.82 -19.71
C GLY A 371 -8.81 -0.24 -19.86
N LEU A 372 -8.27 -0.77 -18.77
CA LEU A 372 -7.22 -1.80 -18.77
C LEU A 372 -7.77 -3.17 -19.13
N VAL A 373 -8.99 -3.47 -18.71
CA VAL A 373 -9.66 -4.76 -18.90
C VAL A 373 -11.04 -4.59 -19.48
N LYS A 374 -11.48 -5.61 -20.19
CA LYS A 374 -12.83 -5.70 -20.77
C LYS A 374 -13.65 -6.83 -20.15
N ARG A 375 -12.98 -7.85 -19.64
CA ARG A 375 -13.59 -9.07 -19.12
C ARG A 375 -13.09 -9.39 -17.70
N PRO A 376 -13.95 -9.93 -16.82
CA PRO A 376 -13.56 -10.30 -15.45
C PRO A 376 -12.43 -11.34 -15.39
N GLU A 377 -12.32 -12.22 -16.40
CA GLU A 377 -11.32 -13.29 -16.47
C GLU A 377 -9.88 -12.76 -16.65
N GLU A 378 -9.73 -11.47 -17.00
CA GLU A 378 -8.44 -10.80 -17.07
C GLU A 378 -7.90 -10.42 -15.68
N VAL A 379 -8.66 -10.71 -14.60
CA VAL A 379 -8.28 -10.49 -13.19
C VAL A 379 -7.90 -11.82 -12.55
N LEU A 380 -6.67 -11.96 -12.11
CA LEU A 380 -6.22 -13.13 -11.34
C LEU A 380 -6.11 -12.79 -9.85
N SER A 381 -6.52 -13.74 -9.00
CA SER A 381 -6.31 -13.63 -7.56
C SER A 381 -4.97 -14.21 -7.13
N GLY A 382 -4.38 -13.67 -6.04
CA GLY A 382 -3.20 -14.23 -5.40
C GLY A 382 -3.36 -15.70 -5.02
N ALA A 383 -4.57 -16.12 -4.59
CA ALA A 383 -4.88 -17.51 -4.30
C ALA A 383 -4.78 -18.44 -5.54
N THR A 384 -5.14 -17.95 -6.72
CA THR A 384 -4.98 -18.68 -7.97
C THR A 384 -3.51 -18.81 -8.35
N LEU A 385 -2.73 -17.74 -8.16
CA LEU A 385 -1.29 -17.74 -8.42
C LEU A 385 -0.53 -18.66 -7.48
N ALA A 386 -0.90 -18.72 -6.19
CA ALA A 386 -0.26 -19.59 -5.19
C ALA A 386 -0.37 -21.09 -5.50
N ARG A 387 -1.36 -21.47 -6.32
CA ARG A 387 -1.57 -22.89 -6.73
C ARG A 387 -0.82 -23.26 -8.00
N SER A 388 -0.04 -22.37 -8.57
CA SER A 388 0.60 -22.57 -9.88
C SER A 388 2.09 -22.32 -9.78
N GLU A 389 2.88 -23.18 -10.42
CA GLU A 389 4.34 -23.07 -10.44
C GLU A 389 4.88 -23.21 -11.88
N GLY A 390 6.11 -22.76 -12.06
CA GLY A 390 6.88 -22.91 -13.30
C GLY A 390 6.15 -22.36 -14.53
N SER A 391 6.05 -23.16 -15.60
CA SER A 391 5.45 -22.74 -16.87
C SER A 391 3.94 -22.49 -16.78
N ALA A 392 3.24 -23.10 -15.81
CA ALA A 392 1.82 -22.85 -15.59
C ALA A 392 1.60 -21.45 -15.00
N PHE A 393 2.43 -21.05 -14.02
CA PHE A 393 2.46 -19.70 -13.48
C PHE A 393 2.74 -18.65 -14.57
N ASP A 394 3.77 -18.88 -15.41
CA ASP A 394 4.13 -17.96 -16.48
C ASP A 394 3.00 -17.78 -17.51
N ARG A 395 2.25 -18.85 -17.84
CA ARG A 395 1.07 -18.75 -18.71
C ARG A 395 -0.07 -17.94 -18.10
N LEU A 396 -0.34 -18.12 -16.81
CA LEU A 396 -1.36 -17.32 -16.10
C LEU A 396 -0.98 -15.85 -16.11
N VAL A 397 0.28 -15.54 -15.80
CA VAL A 397 0.78 -14.15 -15.79
C VAL A 397 0.69 -13.53 -17.20
N ALA A 398 1.00 -14.27 -18.26
CA ALA A 398 0.90 -13.78 -19.64
C ALA A 398 -0.54 -13.42 -20.04
N GLY A 399 -1.52 -14.14 -19.53
CA GLY A 399 -2.94 -13.96 -19.86
C GLY A 399 -3.64 -12.84 -19.06
N ALA A 400 -3.04 -12.39 -17.96
CA ALA A 400 -3.68 -11.46 -17.03
C ALA A 400 -3.13 -10.03 -17.14
N LYS A 401 -3.97 -9.06 -16.82
CA LYS A 401 -3.57 -7.65 -16.70
C LYS A 401 -3.72 -7.12 -15.30
N ILE A 402 -4.43 -7.86 -14.44
CA ILE A 402 -4.70 -7.45 -13.07
C ILE A 402 -4.44 -8.62 -12.14
N PHE A 403 -3.68 -8.34 -11.09
CA PHE A 403 -3.38 -9.28 -10.03
C PHE A 403 -3.91 -8.68 -8.72
N ALA A 404 -4.97 -9.30 -8.18
CA ALA A 404 -5.67 -8.88 -6.99
C ALA A 404 -5.33 -9.78 -5.80
N ARG A 405 -5.38 -9.27 -4.57
CA ARG A 405 -4.96 -10.01 -3.38
C ARG A 405 -3.54 -10.59 -3.53
N ALA A 406 -2.66 -9.84 -4.20
CA ALA A 406 -1.27 -10.25 -4.40
C ALA A 406 -0.44 -9.90 -3.16
N GLU A 407 0.18 -10.90 -2.58
CA GLU A 407 1.15 -10.76 -1.49
C GLU A 407 2.48 -10.18 -2.01
N PRO A 408 3.33 -9.57 -1.15
CA PRO A 408 4.59 -8.97 -1.57
C PRO A 408 5.49 -9.91 -2.36
N MET A 409 5.62 -11.17 -1.93
CA MET A 409 6.41 -12.19 -2.65
C MET A 409 5.82 -12.54 -4.01
N GLN A 410 4.49 -12.52 -4.14
CA GLN A 410 3.82 -12.75 -5.41
C GLN A 410 3.99 -11.57 -6.37
N LYS A 411 4.01 -10.32 -5.86
CA LYS A 411 4.35 -9.13 -6.68
C LYS A 411 5.71 -9.31 -7.35
N LEU A 412 6.71 -9.75 -6.59
CA LEU A 412 8.04 -10.05 -7.13
C LEU A 412 8.01 -11.19 -8.17
N ALA A 413 7.32 -12.28 -7.86
CA ALA A 413 7.21 -13.44 -8.76
C ALA A 413 6.55 -13.09 -10.10
N ILE A 414 5.51 -12.23 -10.09
CA ILE A 414 4.84 -11.73 -11.30
C ILE A 414 5.83 -10.94 -12.17
N VAL A 415 6.57 -10.00 -11.57
CA VAL A 415 7.57 -9.20 -12.29
C VAL A 415 8.67 -10.09 -12.88
N GLN A 416 9.14 -11.07 -12.12
CA GLN A 416 10.14 -12.04 -12.60
C GLN A 416 9.61 -12.89 -13.75
N SER A 417 8.35 -13.32 -13.68
CA SER A 417 7.68 -14.06 -14.76
C SER A 417 7.62 -13.25 -16.05
N LEU A 418 7.15 -11.99 -15.98
CA LEU A 418 7.13 -11.08 -17.14
C LEU A 418 8.53 -10.89 -17.74
N ARG A 419 9.56 -10.80 -16.90
CA ARG A 419 10.96 -10.71 -17.38
C ARG A 419 11.45 -11.98 -18.04
N ARG A 420 11.09 -13.18 -17.53
CA ARG A 420 11.42 -14.46 -18.18
C ARG A 420 10.76 -14.57 -19.56
N GLN A 421 9.59 -13.98 -19.75
CA GLN A 421 8.88 -13.90 -21.02
C GLN A 421 9.49 -12.88 -22.01
N GLY A 422 10.61 -12.26 -21.66
CA GLY A 422 11.34 -11.33 -22.53
C GLY A 422 10.88 -9.87 -22.43
N HIS A 423 9.98 -9.54 -21.50
CA HIS A 423 9.53 -8.17 -21.31
C HIS A 423 10.54 -7.34 -20.51
N VAL A 424 10.71 -6.09 -20.91
CA VAL A 424 11.35 -5.06 -20.09
C VAL A 424 10.26 -4.43 -19.24
N VAL A 425 10.32 -4.65 -17.93
CA VAL A 425 9.29 -4.26 -16.97
C VAL A 425 9.76 -3.06 -16.16
N ALA A 426 8.98 -1.99 -16.17
CA ALA A 426 9.08 -0.90 -15.21
C ALA A 426 8.08 -1.15 -14.07
N VAL A 427 8.51 -0.96 -12.84
CA VAL A 427 7.64 -1.07 -11.66
C VAL A 427 7.44 0.32 -11.07
N THR A 428 6.19 0.67 -10.80
CA THR A 428 5.84 1.94 -10.15
C THR A 428 5.06 1.67 -8.87
N GLY A 429 5.40 2.37 -7.81
CA GLY A 429 4.76 2.31 -6.50
C GLY A 429 5.02 3.60 -5.73
N ASP A 430 4.45 3.73 -4.56
CA ASP A 430 4.62 4.89 -3.67
C ASP A 430 5.90 4.83 -2.81
N GLY A 431 6.72 3.80 -3.00
CA GLY A 431 7.99 3.61 -2.30
C GLY A 431 7.86 2.92 -0.93
N VAL A 432 6.65 2.50 -0.56
CA VAL A 432 6.39 1.80 0.71
C VAL A 432 6.15 0.30 0.48
N ASN A 433 5.89 -0.11 -0.76
CA ASN A 433 5.57 -1.49 -1.15
C ASN A 433 6.67 -2.11 -2.03
#